data_ad27f281065fbcea0196249fdd15c00c
#
_entry.id   ad27f281065fbcea0196249fdd15c00c
#
_cell.length_a   1.000
_cell.length_b   1.000
_cell.length_c   1.000
_cell.angle_alpha   90.00
_cell.angle_beta   90.00
_cell.angle_gamma   90.00
#
_symmetry.space_group_name_H-M   'P 1'
#
loop_
_entity.id
_entity.type
_entity.pdbx_description
1 polymer ?
#
loop_
_entity_poly.entity_id
_entity_poly.type
_entity_poly.pdbx_seq_one_letter_code
_entity_poly.pdbx_strand_id
1 'polypeptide(L)'
;MLCCELLLASGYRGHTLLPIVDEPAVKAAFAAGIGATITIPVGGTLDPARFTPIEITAKVRLLSDGRFRSESFGEEWLAGPTAVLEAGNFTLVVSSHAVNLYDRSFFLAHGQDPKRFDAVVVKSPHCQPHMYADWCIRMINIDAPGSSSANLPYLGHTRCPRPIFPLDAEVPFRPVAKCFFRDRT
;
A
#
# COMPACT_ATOMS: atom_id res chain seq x y z
N MET A 1 -1.32 -5.48 5.74
CA MET A 1 -1.50 -6.65 6.65
C MET A 1 -2.97 -6.95 6.84
N LEU A 2 -3.77 -6.08 7.48
CA LEU A 2 -5.18 -6.36 7.78
C LEU A 2 -6.00 -6.91 6.58
N CYS A 3 -5.84 -6.33 5.38
CA CYS A 3 -6.53 -6.85 4.19
C CYS A 3 -6.14 -8.29 3.86
N CYS A 4 -4.86 -8.66 4.01
CA CYS A 4 -4.39 -10.03 3.78
C CYS A 4 -4.98 -10.99 4.82
N GLU A 5 -4.93 -10.62 6.10
CA GLU A 5 -5.51 -11.40 7.21
C GLU A 5 -7.02 -11.63 7.00
N LEU A 6 -7.76 -10.57 6.71
CA LEU A 6 -9.20 -10.67 6.50
C LEU A 6 -9.56 -11.51 5.28
N LEU A 7 -8.84 -11.38 4.17
CA LEU A 7 -9.06 -12.19 2.97
C LEU A 7 -8.74 -13.66 3.22
N LEU A 8 -7.66 -13.97 3.92
CA LEU A 8 -7.33 -15.35 4.33
C LEU A 8 -8.40 -15.92 5.27
N ALA A 9 -8.80 -15.18 6.30
CA ALA A 9 -9.79 -15.60 7.27
C ALA A 9 -11.20 -15.74 6.68
N SER A 10 -11.55 -14.95 5.67
CA SER A 10 -12.85 -15.01 4.99
C SER A 10 -13.05 -16.23 4.09
N GLY A 11 -11.96 -16.97 3.81
CA GLY A 11 -11.99 -18.06 2.83
C GLY A 11 -12.18 -17.59 1.38
N TYR A 12 -11.88 -16.33 1.09
CA TYR A 12 -11.95 -15.79 -0.27
C TYR A 12 -11.06 -16.58 -1.21
N ARG A 13 -11.60 -17.01 -2.34
CA ARG A 13 -10.92 -17.90 -3.30
C ARG A 13 -10.52 -17.21 -4.61
N GLY A 14 -10.89 -15.95 -4.81
CA GLY A 14 -10.48 -15.17 -5.97
C GLY A 14 -9.00 -14.85 -5.97
N HIS A 15 -8.42 -14.74 -7.16
CA HIS A 15 -7.01 -14.36 -7.32
C HIS A 15 -6.82 -12.92 -6.84
N THR A 16 -5.94 -12.73 -5.89
CA THR A 16 -5.73 -11.44 -5.22
C THR A 16 -4.31 -10.93 -5.39
N LEU A 17 -4.17 -9.68 -5.78
CA LEU A 17 -2.90 -8.97 -5.89
C LEU A 17 -2.71 -8.03 -4.69
N LEU A 18 -1.60 -8.17 -3.98
CA LEU A 18 -1.30 -7.47 -2.73
C LEU A 18 0.10 -6.83 -2.77
N PRO A 19 0.25 -5.54 -2.50
CA PRO A 19 1.55 -4.90 -2.27
C PRO A 19 1.89 -4.97 -0.79
N ILE A 20 3.12 -5.34 -0.46
CA ILE A 20 3.61 -5.41 0.92
C ILE A 20 5.02 -4.80 0.99
N VAL A 21 5.30 -4.04 2.04
CA VAL A 21 6.66 -3.59 2.35
C VAL A 21 7.21 -4.45 3.47
N ASP A 22 8.22 -5.28 3.14
CA ASP A 22 8.83 -6.19 4.09
C ASP A 22 10.25 -6.58 3.63
N GLU A 23 11.26 -5.86 4.11
CA GLU A 23 12.64 -6.11 3.75
C GLU A 23 13.15 -7.50 4.18
N PRO A 24 12.86 -8.03 5.39
CA PRO A 24 13.21 -9.39 5.77
C PRO A 24 12.66 -10.46 4.83
N ALA A 25 11.39 -10.34 4.43
CA ALA A 25 10.76 -11.29 3.50
C ALA A 25 11.43 -11.24 2.11
N VAL A 26 11.77 -10.03 1.63
CA VAL A 26 12.52 -9.86 0.38
C VAL A 26 13.90 -10.53 0.47
N LYS A 27 14.65 -10.31 1.56
CA LYS A 27 15.96 -10.94 1.77
C LYS A 27 15.88 -12.48 1.75
N ALA A 28 14.86 -13.03 2.40
CA ALA A 28 14.63 -14.48 2.40
C ALA A 28 14.32 -15.00 0.98
N ALA A 29 13.50 -14.28 0.20
CA ALA A 29 13.20 -14.63 -1.18
C ALA A 29 14.45 -14.59 -2.09
N PHE A 30 15.30 -13.56 -1.94
CA PHE A 30 16.55 -13.47 -2.69
C PHE A 30 17.53 -14.58 -2.33
N ALA A 31 17.63 -14.93 -1.04
CA ALA A 31 18.48 -16.03 -0.59
C ALA A 31 18.03 -17.39 -1.14
N ALA A 32 16.73 -17.61 -1.27
CA ALA A 32 16.16 -18.85 -1.76
C ALA A 32 16.21 -18.97 -3.30
N GLY A 33 16.11 -17.85 -4.01
CA GLY A 33 16.11 -17.80 -5.48
C GLY A 33 14.76 -18.09 -6.14
N ILE A 34 14.67 -17.75 -7.42
CA ILE A 34 13.45 -17.93 -8.23
C ILE A 34 13.13 -19.43 -8.34
N GLY A 35 11.85 -19.76 -8.20
CA GLY A 35 11.33 -21.14 -8.27
C GLY A 35 11.30 -21.85 -6.92
N ALA A 36 12.03 -21.37 -5.92
CA ALA A 36 12.01 -21.95 -4.57
C ALA A 36 10.64 -21.75 -3.90
N THR A 37 10.27 -22.71 -3.04
CA THR A 37 9.14 -22.57 -2.11
C THR A 37 9.70 -22.31 -0.73
N ILE A 38 9.22 -21.23 -0.09
CA ILE A 38 9.68 -20.78 1.22
C ILE A 38 8.51 -20.60 2.16
N THR A 39 8.73 -20.86 3.45
CA THR A 39 7.77 -20.55 4.51
C THR A 39 8.38 -19.42 5.35
N ILE A 40 7.72 -18.27 5.35
CA ILE A 40 8.24 -17.04 5.96
C ILE A 40 7.13 -16.21 6.59
N PRO A 41 7.42 -15.49 7.67
CA PRO A 41 6.54 -14.41 8.13
C PRO A 41 6.57 -13.25 7.14
N VAL A 42 5.42 -12.64 6.86
CA VAL A 42 5.30 -11.50 5.96
C VAL A 42 4.48 -10.39 6.61
N GLY A 43 4.97 -9.16 6.50
CA GLY A 43 4.33 -7.95 6.98
C GLY A 43 4.53 -7.69 8.48
N GLY A 44 4.03 -6.57 8.97
CA GLY A 44 4.17 -6.18 10.38
C GLY A 44 5.53 -5.54 10.74
N THR A 45 6.56 -5.69 9.92
CA THR A 45 7.92 -5.24 10.21
C THR A 45 8.05 -3.73 10.40
N LEU A 46 7.24 -2.92 9.71
CA LEU A 46 7.26 -1.46 9.83
C LEU A 46 6.53 -0.93 11.08
N ASP A 47 5.59 -1.69 11.60
CA ASP A 47 4.79 -1.30 12.77
C ASP A 47 4.39 -2.54 13.59
N PRO A 48 5.35 -3.13 14.32
CA PRO A 48 5.11 -4.35 15.08
C PRO A 48 4.18 -4.15 16.30
N ALA A 49 3.95 -2.89 16.68
CA ALA A 49 3.01 -2.58 17.76
C ALA A 49 1.54 -2.74 17.34
N ARG A 50 1.25 -2.59 16.02
CA ARG A 50 -0.11 -2.68 15.49
C ARG A 50 -0.36 -3.92 14.65
N PHE A 51 0.68 -4.52 14.08
CA PHE A 51 0.54 -5.60 13.10
C PHE A 51 1.43 -6.78 13.45
N THR A 52 0.85 -7.95 13.46
CA THR A 52 1.57 -9.21 13.60
C THR A 52 1.90 -9.75 12.21
N PRO A 53 3.13 -10.25 11.96
CA PRO A 53 3.44 -10.94 10.71
C PRO A 53 2.56 -12.18 10.53
N ILE A 54 2.21 -12.48 9.27
CA ILE A 54 1.49 -13.70 8.92
C ILE A 54 2.48 -14.68 8.31
N GLU A 55 2.53 -15.90 8.81
CA GLU A 55 3.30 -16.97 8.19
C GLU A 55 2.61 -17.43 6.90
N ILE A 56 3.35 -17.43 5.80
CA ILE A 56 2.90 -17.91 4.51
C ILE A 56 3.90 -18.90 3.92
N THR A 57 3.38 -19.91 3.22
CA THR A 57 4.18 -20.74 2.33
C THR A 57 3.95 -20.26 0.90
N ALA A 58 5.01 -19.78 0.26
CA ALA A 58 4.93 -19.14 -1.04
C ALA A 58 6.05 -19.59 -1.97
N LYS A 59 5.76 -19.58 -3.27
CA LYS A 59 6.75 -19.79 -4.34
C LYS A 59 7.31 -18.45 -4.79
N VAL A 60 8.62 -18.33 -4.86
CA VAL A 60 9.30 -17.14 -5.41
C VAL A 60 9.18 -17.17 -6.93
N ARG A 61 8.47 -16.16 -7.49
CA ARG A 61 8.17 -16.08 -8.93
C ARG A 61 9.06 -15.11 -9.69
N LEU A 62 9.45 -14.03 -9.03
CA LEU A 62 10.29 -12.98 -9.63
C LEU A 62 11.12 -12.31 -8.54
N LEU A 63 12.32 -11.91 -8.91
CA LEU A 63 13.21 -11.06 -8.12
C LEU A 63 13.64 -9.87 -8.99
N SER A 64 13.66 -8.65 -8.42
CA SER A 64 13.91 -7.39 -9.14
C SER A 64 14.69 -6.42 -8.26
N ASP A 65 15.36 -5.46 -8.86
CA ASP A 65 15.99 -4.32 -8.15
C ASP A 65 14.96 -3.27 -7.71
N GLY A 66 13.70 -3.44 -8.12
CA GLY A 66 12.57 -2.58 -7.75
C GLY A 66 12.54 -1.21 -8.44
N ARG A 67 13.28 -1.03 -9.55
CA ARG A 67 13.19 0.18 -10.36
C ARG A 67 11.98 0.13 -11.28
N PHE A 68 11.24 1.23 -11.35
CA PHE A 68 10.13 1.36 -12.28
C PHE A 68 9.83 2.83 -12.57
N ARG A 69 9.12 3.07 -13.69
CA ARG A 69 8.69 4.41 -14.08
C ARG A 69 7.20 4.55 -13.85
N SER A 70 6.82 5.60 -13.11
CA SER A 70 5.40 5.91 -12.86
C SER A 70 4.69 6.35 -14.15
N GLU A 71 3.53 5.76 -14.44
CA GLU A 71 2.64 6.17 -15.54
C GLU A 71 2.10 7.59 -15.30
N SER A 72 1.79 7.93 -14.04
CA SER A 72 1.16 9.20 -13.68
C SER A 72 2.14 10.37 -13.72
N PHE A 73 3.38 10.16 -13.32
CA PHE A 73 4.36 11.25 -13.15
C PHE A 73 5.51 11.20 -14.16
N GLY A 74 5.71 10.07 -14.84
CA GLY A 74 6.81 9.90 -15.77
C GLY A 74 8.19 9.85 -15.10
N GLU A 75 8.25 9.75 -13.78
CA GLU A 75 9.47 9.72 -12.99
C GLU A 75 9.90 8.28 -12.67
N GLU A 76 11.21 8.10 -12.51
CA GLU A 76 11.76 6.83 -12.01
C GLU A 76 11.60 6.74 -10.51
N TRP A 77 11.07 5.61 -10.04
CA TRP A 77 10.88 5.29 -8.63
C TRP A 77 11.63 4.04 -8.26
N LEU A 78 12.02 3.96 -6.98
CA LEU A 78 12.83 2.87 -6.45
C LEU A 78 12.16 2.24 -5.23
N ALA A 79 11.64 1.05 -5.40
CA ALA A 79 11.07 0.24 -4.34
C ALA A 79 12.13 -0.56 -3.56
N GLY A 80 13.41 -0.46 -3.97
CA GLY A 80 14.47 -1.35 -3.51
C GLY A 80 14.26 -2.81 -3.97
N PRO A 81 15.14 -3.72 -3.62
CA PRO A 81 14.95 -5.13 -3.93
C PRO A 81 13.51 -5.57 -3.69
N THR A 82 12.93 -6.23 -4.69
CA THR A 82 11.50 -6.58 -4.70
C THR A 82 11.34 -8.03 -5.15
N ALA A 83 10.44 -8.76 -4.50
CA ALA A 83 10.10 -10.13 -4.83
C ALA A 83 8.62 -10.28 -5.13
N VAL A 84 8.27 -11.11 -6.11
CA VAL A 84 6.90 -11.57 -6.32
C VAL A 84 6.78 -12.97 -5.72
N LEU A 85 5.87 -13.12 -4.77
CA LEU A 85 5.59 -14.35 -4.05
C LEU A 85 4.16 -14.83 -4.38
N GLU A 86 4.02 -16.10 -4.70
CA GLU A 86 2.74 -16.75 -4.97
C GLU A 86 2.40 -17.72 -3.85
N ALA A 87 1.33 -17.43 -3.12
CA ALA A 87 0.83 -18.21 -1.99
C ALA A 87 -0.65 -18.59 -2.23
N GLY A 88 -0.90 -19.77 -2.78
CA GLY A 88 -2.25 -20.19 -3.16
C GLY A 88 -2.86 -19.26 -4.21
N ASN A 89 -3.97 -18.62 -3.85
CA ASN A 89 -4.66 -17.63 -4.69
C ASN A 89 -4.17 -16.18 -4.48
N PHE A 90 -3.12 -15.97 -3.68
CA PHE A 90 -2.54 -14.65 -3.42
C PHE A 90 -1.24 -14.47 -4.18
N THR A 91 -1.11 -13.35 -4.86
CA THR A 91 0.15 -12.85 -5.43
C THR A 91 0.56 -11.62 -4.64
N LEU A 92 1.71 -11.72 -3.97
CA LEU A 92 2.28 -10.64 -3.18
C LEU A 92 3.44 -10.00 -3.94
N VAL A 93 3.38 -8.70 -4.15
CA VAL A 93 4.54 -7.93 -4.61
C VAL A 93 5.16 -7.28 -3.38
N VAL A 94 6.25 -7.88 -2.92
CA VAL A 94 6.92 -7.51 -1.65
C VAL A 94 8.14 -6.69 -1.97
N SER A 95 8.16 -5.44 -1.51
CA SER A 95 9.28 -4.51 -1.69
C SER A 95 10.05 -4.30 -0.38
N SER A 96 11.33 -3.95 -0.48
CA SER A 96 12.14 -3.62 0.69
C SER A 96 11.94 -2.18 1.16
N HIS A 97 11.55 -1.26 0.26
CA HIS A 97 11.25 0.12 0.60
C HIS A 97 9.80 0.46 0.28
N ALA A 98 9.24 1.40 1.05
CA ALA A 98 7.93 1.93 0.78
C ALA A 98 7.93 2.80 -0.47
N VAL A 99 6.94 2.61 -1.35
CA VAL A 99 6.67 3.46 -2.52
C VAL A 99 5.21 3.87 -2.52
N ASN A 100 4.94 4.98 -3.18
CA ASN A 100 3.57 5.42 -3.40
C ASN A 100 2.94 4.58 -4.51
N LEU A 101 1.75 4.04 -4.25
CA LEU A 101 1.00 3.24 -5.21
C LEU A 101 -0.10 4.08 -5.85
N TYR A 102 0.28 5.17 -6.52
CA TYR A 102 -0.68 6.05 -7.18
C TYR A 102 -1.29 5.43 -8.43
N ASP A 103 -0.52 4.62 -9.13
CA ASP A 103 -0.90 4.00 -10.40
C ASP A 103 -0.51 2.51 -10.45
N ARG A 104 -0.66 1.89 -11.61
CA ARG A 104 -0.42 0.46 -11.82
C ARG A 104 1.05 0.10 -12.01
N SER A 105 1.92 1.09 -12.15
CA SER A 105 3.29 0.91 -12.64
C SER A 105 4.11 -0.04 -11.78
N PHE A 106 3.94 0.03 -10.45
CA PHE A 106 4.60 -0.89 -9.53
C PHE A 106 4.26 -2.35 -9.82
N PHE A 107 2.99 -2.65 -10.06
CA PHE A 107 2.58 -4.01 -10.37
C PHE A 107 3.04 -4.46 -11.75
N LEU A 108 2.86 -3.60 -12.76
CA LEU A 108 3.26 -3.90 -14.15
C LEU A 108 4.76 -4.13 -14.28
N ALA A 109 5.58 -3.32 -13.61
CA ALA A 109 7.04 -3.47 -13.61
C ALA A 109 7.51 -4.81 -13.00
N HIS A 110 6.69 -5.40 -12.15
CA HIS A 110 6.95 -6.71 -11.55
C HIS A 110 6.15 -7.85 -12.23
N GLY A 111 5.71 -7.62 -13.47
CA GLY A 111 5.05 -8.62 -14.29
C GLY A 111 3.63 -8.97 -13.88
N GLN A 112 3.01 -8.15 -13.03
CA GLN A 112 1.65 -8.35 -12.55
C GLN A 112 0.71 -7.32 -13.19
N ASP A 113 -0.14 -7.76 -14.10
CA ASP A 113 -1.21 -6.91 -14.62
C ASP A 113 -2.42 -6.97 -13.68
N PRO A 114 -2.79 -5.85 -13.03
CA PRO A 114 -3.92 -5.80 -12.10
C PRO A 114 -5.25 -6.31 -12.71
N LYS A 115 -5.44 -6.15 -14.02
CA LYS A 115 -6.64 -6.61 -14.73
C LYS A 115 -6.85 -8.12 -14.73
N ARG A 116 -5.83 -8.89 -14.39
CA ARG A 116 -5.86 -10.36 -14.36
C ARG A 116 -6.25 -10.94 -13.00
N PHE A 117 -6.58 -10.08 -12.04
CA PHE A 117 -6.91 -10.45 -10.68
C PHE A 117 -8.36 -10.11 -10.35
N ASP A 118 -8.98 -10.94 -9.52
CA ASP A 118 -10.35 -10.73 -9.03
C ASP A 118 -10.40 -9.64 -7.95
N ALA A 119 -9.31 -9.45 -7.21
CA ALA A 119 -9.16 -8.39 -6.23
C ALA A 119 -7.74 -7.80 -6.28
N VAL A 120 -7.65 -6.48 -6.21
CA VAL A 120 -6.38 -5.75 -6.16
C VAL A 120 -6.39 -4.80 -4.98
N VAL A 121 -5.44 -4.95 -4.09
CA VAL A 121 -5.26 -4.02 -2.97
C VAL A 121 -4.33 -2.89 -3.41
N VAL A 122 -4.82 -1.65 -3.34
CA VAL A 122 -4.03 -0.45 -3.60
C VAL A 122 -3.82 0.28 -2.28
N LYS A 123 -2.59 0.30 -1.80
CA LYS A 123 -2.24 0.91 -0.51
C LYS A 123 -1.91 2.39 -0.70
N SER A 124 -2.90 3.18 -1.10
CA SER A 124 -2.77 4.63 -1.22
C SER A 124 -4.13 5.31 -1.11
N PRO A 125 -4.29 6.35 -0.28
CA PRO A 125 -5.49 7.18 -0.26
C PRO A 125 -5.61 8.05 -1.52
N HIS A 126 -4.53 8.18 -2.27
CA HIS A 126 -4.42 9.04 -3.46
C HIS A 126 -4.17 8.23 -4.74
N CYS A 127 -4.59 6.93 -4.77
CA CYS A 127 -4.49 6.19 -6.02
C CYS A 127 -5.23 6.95 -7.14
N GLN A 128 -4.71 6.84 -8.35
CA GLN A 128 -5.33 7.47 -9.51
C GLN A 128 -6.58 6.67 -9.93
N PRO A 129 -7.81 7.07 -9.54
CA PRO A 129 -9.02 6.27 -9.77
C PRO A 129 -9.21 5.93 -11.25
N HIS A 130 -8.86 6.83 -12.16
CA HIS A 130 -8.97 6.61 -13.61
C HIS A 130 -8.11 5.44 -14.11
N MET A 131 -7.05 5.07 -13.40
CA MET A 131 -6.22 3.90 -13.76
C MET A 131 -6.94 2.56 -13.52
N TYR A 132 -7.99 2.58 -12.72
CA TYR A 132 -8.73 1.38 -12.31
C TYR A 132 -10.19 1.44 -12.70
N ALA A 133 -10.81 2.63 -12.76
CA ALA A 133 -12.25 2.82 -12.93
C ALA A 133 -12.82 2.20 -14.21
N ASP A 134 -12.08 2.26 -15.32
CA ASP A 134 -12.58 1.79 -16.63
C ASP A 134 -12.75 0.27 -16.72
N TRP A 135 -12.15 -0.48 -15.80
CA TRP A 135 -12.14 -1.95 -15.85
C TRP A 135 -12.48 -2.64 -14.53
N CYS A 136 -12.43 -1.96 -13.40
CA CYS A 136 -12.84 -2.56 -12.13
C CYS A 136 -14.37 -2.51 -11.99
N ILE A 137 -14.94 -3.60 -11.50
CA ILE A 137 -16.39 -3.70 -11.25
C ILE A 137 -16.79 -2.85 -10.04
N ARG A 138 -15.90 -2.78 -9.03
CA ARG A 138 -16.19 -2.09 -7.78
C ARG A 138 -14.91 -1.59 -7.11
N MET A 139 -14.94 -0.36 -6.64
CA MET A 139 -13.92 0.19 -5.74
C MET A 139 -14.45 0.19 -4.31
N ILE A 140 -13.63 -0.29 -3.37
CA ILE A 140 -13.98 -0.38 -1.95
C ILE A 140 -12.92 0.39 -1.16
N ASN A 141 -13.33 1.47 -0.50
CA ASN A 141 -12.47 2.18 0.43
C ASN A 141 -12.49 1.48 1.79
N ILE A 142 -11.31 1.21 2.33
CA ILE A 142 -11.14 0.51 3.59
C ILE A 142 -10.50 1.47 4.59
N ASP A 143 -11.17 1.71 5.72
CA ASP A 143 -10.57 2.40 6.87
C ASP A 143 -9.84 1.35 7.72
N ALA A 144 -8.55 1.21 7.45
CA ALA A 144 -7.69 0.25 8.15
C ALA A 144 -6.85 0.97 9.22
N PRO A 145 -6.56 0.32 10.35
CA PRO A 145 -5.61 0.85 11.34
C PRO A 145 -4.27 1.21 10.70
N GLY A 146 -3.70 2.34 11.10
CA GLY A 146 -2.43 2.79 10.57
C GLY A 146 -2.02 4.14 11.15
N SER A 147 -0.81 4.60 10.79
CA SER A 147 -0.30 5.91 11.20
C SER A 147 -0.95 7.08 10.45
N SER A 148 -1.64 6.79 9.35
CA SER A 148 -2.38 7.76 8.56
C SER A 148 -3.77 7.19 8.24
N SER A 149 -4.80 7.76 8.83
CA SER A 149 -6.20 7.43 8.56
C SER A 149 -6.93 8.67 8.06
N ALA A 150 -7.88 8.50 7.12
CA ALA A 150 -8.80 9.56 6.74
C ALA A 150 -9.81 9.85 7.87
N ASN A 151 -9.99 8.92 8.80
CA ASN A 151 -10.78 9.10 10.00
C ASN A 151 -9.93 9.78 11.10
N LEU A 152 -9.71 11.08 10.96
CA LEU A 152 -8.86 11.87 11.86
C LEU A 152 -9.25 11.75 13.34
N PRO A 153 -10.54 11.70 13.74
CA PRO A 153 -10.93 11.52 15.13
C PRO A 153 -10.40 10.21 15.76
N TYR A 154 -10.27 9.16 14.95
CA TYR A 154 -9.74 7.85 15.39
C TYR A 154 -8.26 7.92 15.83
N LEU A 155 -7.49 8.87 15.30
CA LEU A 155 -6.05 8.98 15.60
C LEU A 155 -5.74 9.55 16.98
N GLY A 156 -6.75 9.96 17.76
CA GLY A 156 -6.59 10.37 19.15
C GLY A 156 -5.68 11.57 19.35
N HIS A 157 -5.83 12.60 18.53
CA HIS A 157 -5.00 13.82 18.62
C HIS A 157 -5.18 14.52 19.97
N THR A 158 -4.08 14.61 20.74
CA THR A 158 -4.08 15.22 22.10
C THR A 158 -3.27 16.52 22.19
N ARG A 159 -2.44 16.82 21.18
CA ARG A 159 -1.51 17.97 21.21
C ARG A 159 -1.87 19.12 20.28
N CYS A 160 -2.92 18.97 19.46
CA CYS A 160 -3.37 20.05 18.60
C CYS A 160 -4.21 21.08 19.40
N PRO A 161 -4.15 22.38 19.06
CA PRO A 161 -5.05 23.38 19.60
C PRO A 161 -6.52 23.03 19.34
N ARG A 162 -7.38 23.28 20.30
CA ARG A 162 -8.82 23.03 20.20
C ARG A 162 -9.60 24.35 20.38
N PRO A 163 -10.77 24.56 19.76
CA PRO A 163 -11.44 23.65 18.83
C PRO A 163 -10.83 23.68 17.41
N ILE A 164 -10.80 22.50 16.73
CA ILE A 164 -10.31 22.37 15.36
C ILE A 164 -11.15 21.34 14.58
N PHE A 165 -11.61 21.72 13.38
CA PHE A 165 -12.29 20.79 12.48
C PHE A 165 -11.27 19.78 11.86
N PRO A 166 -11.59 18.51 11.71
CA PRO A 166 -12.85 17.82 12.00
C PRO A 166 -12.91 17.14 13.39
N LEU A 167 -11.96 17.41 14.27
CA LEU A 167 -11.94 16.80 15.62
C LEU A 167 -13.06 17.34 16.51
N ASP A 168 -13.49 18.57 16.27
CA ASP A 168 -14.63 19.21 16.92
C ASP A 168 -15.72 19.48 15.88
N ALA A 169 -16.95 19.05 16.17
CA ALA A 169 -18.06 19.15 15.22
C ALA A 169 -18.50 20.60 14.95
N GLU A 170 -18.43 21.46 15.97
CA GLU A 170 -18.88 22.85 15.89
C GLU A 170 -17.70 23.81 16.01
N VAL A 171 -17.02 24.04 14.89
CA VAL A 171 -15.95 25.03 14.81
C VAL A 171 -16.42 26.21 13.98
N PRO A 172 -16.53 27.43 14.58
CA PRO A 172 -16.92 28.61 13.79
C PRO A 172 -15.83 28.92 12.76
N PHE A 173 -16.17 28.77 11.49
CA PHE A 173 -15.28 29.13 10.40
C PHE A 173 -15.37 30.65 10.14
N ARG A 174 -14.36 31.40 10.59
CA ARG A 174 -14.22 32.85 10.38
C ARG A 174 -12.88 33.15 9.70
N PRO A 175 -12.76 32.91 8.39
CA PRO A 175 -11.51 33.12 7.68
C PRO A 175 -11.18 34.64 7.63
N VAL A 176 -9.92 34.94 7.92
CA VAL A 176 -9.35 36.28 7.73
C VAL A 176 -8.39 36.20 6.55
N ALA A 177 -8.71 36.91 5.47
CA ALA A 177 -7.82 37.00 4.33
C ALA A 177 -6.56 37.78 4.69
N LYS A 178 -5.38 37.23 4.46
CA LYS A 178 -4.09 37.94 4.54
C LYS A 178 -3.48 37.98 3.13
N CYS A 179 -3.27 39.21 2.64
CA CYS A 179 -2.58 39.43 1.37
C CYS A 179 -1.09 39.66 1.64
N PHE A 180 -0.26 38.91 1.01
CA PHE A 180 1.19 39.09 1.02
C PHE A 180 1.60 39.61 -0.36
N PHE A 181 2.11 40.84 -0.40
CA PHE A 181 2.63 41.43 -1.63
C PHE A 181 4.14 41.14 -1.71
N ARG A 182 4.61 40.75 -2.90
CA ARG A 182 6.05 40.63 -3.14
C ARG A 182 6.56 42.06 -3.39
N ASP A 183 7.47 42.55 -2.57
CA ASP A 183 8.17 43.79 -2.87
C ASP A 183 8.91 43.65 -4.18
N ARG A 184 8.54 44.50 -5.15
CA ARG A 184 9.27 44.59 -6.42
C ARG A 184 10.51 45.44 -6.15
N THR A 185 11.62 44.83 -5.79
CA THR A 185 12.96 45.45 -5.87
C THR A 185 13.50 45.32 -7.26
#